data_0e371c629939e85d27abafd9a597a882
#
_entry.id   0e371c629939e85d27abafd9a597a882
#
_cell.length_a   1.000
_cell.length_b   1.000
_cell.length_c   1.000
_cell.angle_alpha   90.00
_cell.angle_beta   90.00
_cell.angle_gamma   90.00
#
_symmetry.space_group_name_H-M   'P 1'
#
loop_
_entity.id
_entity.type
_entity.pdbx_description
1 polymer ?
#
loop_
_entity_poly.entity_id
_entity_poly.type
_entity_poly.pdbx_seq_one_letter_code
_entity_poly.pdbx_strand_id
1 'polypeptide(L)'
;MRIRRPFIQILILWFVLSPVWAWCEEKPLWELGAGLFLLQMPDYRGSDENRRYLLPYPYFVYRGDILRVERERISGRIFETDRVLLDISGNGSAPVSSSDNPDRQGMADLDPTFEIGPSLNVTLLENRQDHYKLTLTLPVRAAFSTDFSSVRHEGWVFHPRLVFQKADIIAGSGVSLGISAGPMFADRGYHRYFYAVDPPYATPTRRAYEAGGGYSGSTLTVGLNKNIKPFIISAFVSVDFLQGAVFEESPLVKNKYAVMAGFSVSWVFLKSSRMVEKRD
;
A
#
# COMPACT_ATOMS: atom_id res chain seq x y z
N MET A 1 43.71 -23.64 8.41
CA MET A 1 43.94 -22.61 7.39
C MET A 1 42.76 -21.64 7.44
N ARG A 2 42.91 -20.48 8.11
CA ARG A 2 41.83 -19.49 8.33
C ARG A 2 41.86 -18.48 7.17
N ILE A 3 40.87 -18.50 6.31
CA ILE A 3 40.68 -17.48 5.27
C ILE A 3 39.98 -16.29 5.92
N ARG A 4 40.70 -15.18 6.03
CA ARG A 4 40.23 -13.88 6.50
C ARG A 4 39.24 -13.30 5.47
N ARG A 5 38.13 -12.79 5.97
CA ARG A 5 37.10 -12.06 5.21
C ARG A 5 37.32 -10.53 5.34
N PRO A 6 38.03 -9.86 4.41
CA PRO A 6 38.12 -8.39 4.44
C PRO A 6 37.16 -7.69 3.46
N PHE A 7 36.36 -8.41 2.66
CA PHE A 7 35.59 -7.78 1.56
C PHE A 7 34.23 -7.15 1.97
N ILE A 8 33.68 -7.50 3.13
CA ILE A 8 32.36 -7.01 3.55
C ILE A 8 32.45 -5.63 4.22
N GLN A 9 33.56 -5.27 4.82
CA GLN A 9 33.71 -3.98 5.51
C GLN A 9 33.99 -2.80 4.57
N ILE A 10 34.48 -3.03 3.37
CA ILE A 10 34.78 -1.97 2.38
C ILE A 10 33.51 -1.49 1.67
N LEU A 11 32.50 -2.34 1.51
CA LEU A 11 31.25 -1.98 0.84
C LEU A 11 30.35 -1.07 1.69
N ILE A 12 30.47 -1.10 3.01
CA ILE A 12 29.69 -0.26 3.93
C ILE A 12 30.28 1.16 4.03
N LEU A 13 31.58 1.33 3.84
CA LEU A 13 32.25 2.62 3.99
C LEU A 13 32.06 3.57 2.79
N TRP A 14 31.77 3.05 1.60
CA TRP A 14 31.53 3.85 0.39
C TRP A 14 30.13 4.46 0.31
N PHE A 15 29.23 4.09 1.23
CA PHE A 15 27.85 4.53 1.25
C PHE A 15 27.63 5.86 2.00
N VAL A 16 28.66 6.39 2.68
CA VAL A 16 28.53 7.49 3.64
C VAL A 16 29.04 8.86 3.12
N LEU A 17 29.74 8.91 2.00
CA LEU A 17 30.43 10.14 1.56
C LEU A 17 29.88 10.69 0.23
N SER A 18 28.65 11.24 0.23
CA SER A 18 28.22 12.16 -0.80
C SER A 18 27.78 13.48 -0.17
N PRO A 19 28.39 14.62 -0.49
CA PRO A 19 28.02 15.91 0.11
C PRO A 19 26.60 16.29 -0.36
N VAL A 20 25.73 16.54 0.62
CA VAL A 20 24.36 17.03 0.39
C VAL A 20 24.40 18.55 0.37
N TRP A 21 24.24 19.11 -0.80
CA TRP A 21 23.88 20.52 -0.94
C TRP A 21 22.35 20.60 -0.82
N ALA A 22 21.87 21.13 0.30
CA ALA A 22 20.45 21.39 0.54
C ALA A 22 20.02 22.62 -0.28
N TRP A 23 19.70 22.38 -1.54
CA TRP A 23 18.96 23.35 -2.36
C TRP A 23 17.50 22.90 -2.39
N CYS A 24 16.56 23.84 -2.44
CA CYS A 24 15.16 23.60 -2.73
C CYS A 24 15.09 22.69 -3.97
N GLU A 25 14.80 21.40 -3.77
CA GLU A 25 14.95 20.39 -4.83
C GLU A 25 13.79 20.54 -5.80
N GLU A 26 14.00 21.32 -6.86
CA GLU A 26 13.10 21.32 -8.01
C GLU A 26 13.03 19.91 -8.59
N LYS A 27 11.82 19.42 -8.82
CA LYS A 27 11.59 18.12 -9.42
C LYS A 27 10.99 18.26 -10.82
N PRO A 28 11.32 17.35 -11.76
CA PRO A 28 10.67 17.32 -13.06
C PRO A 28 9.15 17.27 -12.92
N LEU A 29 8.43 18.01 -13.77
CA LEU A 29 6.97 17.98 -13.81
C LEU A 29 6.44 16.56 -14.00
N TRP A 30 7.10 15.76 -14.84
CA TRP A 30 6.78 14.36 -15.03
C TRP A 30 8.05 13.50 -15.20
N GLU A 31 7.92 12.23 -14.82
CA GLU A 31 8.93 11.21 -14.99
C GLU A 31 8.27 9.95 -15.55
N LEU A 32 8.93 9.31 -16.52
CA LEU A 32 8.52 8.05 -17.12
C LEU A 32 9.61 7.01 -16.95
N GLY A 33 9.20 5.79 -16.74
CA GLY A 33 10.09 4.68 -16.52
C GLY A 33 9.39 3.34 -16.66
N ALA A 34 10.10 2.31 -16.31
CA ALA A 34 9.59 0.95 -16.15
C ALA A 34 10.13 0.35 -14.85
N GLY A 35 9.39 -0.54 -14.26
CA GLY A 35 9.80 -1.19 -13.03
C GLY A 35 9.39 -2.65 -12.96
N LEU A 36 9.99 -3.34 -12.01
CA LEU A 36 9.60 -4.68 -11.57
C LEU A 36 9.17 -4.60 -10.11
N PHE A 37 8.06 -5.23 -9.81
CA PHE A 37 7.49 -5.30 -8.48
C PHE A 37 7.34 -6.76 -8.06
N LEU A 38 8.05 -7.15 -7.01
CA LEU A 38 7.88 -8.42 -6.34
C LEU A 38 6.95 -8.20 -5.15
N LEU A 39 5.82 -8.90 -5.14
CA LEU A 39 4.80 -8.81 -4.10
C LEU A 39 4.52 -10.20 -3.55
N GLN A 40 4.53 -10.33 -2.23
CA GLN A 40 3.99 -11.47 -1.52
C GLN A 40 2.82 -11.01 -0.66
N MET A 41 1.67 -11.66 -0.80
CA MET A 41 0.46 -11.34 -0.06
C MET A 41 -0.41 -12.57 0.14
N PRO A 42 -1.23 -12.62 1.19
CA PRO A 42 -2.27 -13.65 1.33
C PRO A 42 -3.36 -13.46 0.27
N ASP A 43 -4.08 -14.51 -0.07
CA ASP A 43 -5.21 -14.48 -1.00
C ASP A 43 -6.25 -13.42 -0.59
N TYR A 44 -6.54 -13.35 0.70
CA TYR A 44 -7.33 -12.30 1.36
C TYR A 44 -6.88 -12.16 2.81
N ARG A 45 -7.26 -11.11 3.49
CA ARG A 45 -6.88 -10.87 4.89
C ARG A 45 -7.45 -12.00 5.77
N GLY A 46 -6.56 -12.76 6.42
CA GLY A 46 -6.93 -13.91 7.24
C GLY A 46 -6.81 -15.27 6.54
N SER A 47 -6.51 -15.32 5.24
CA SER A 47 -6.13 -16.55 4.56
C SER A 47 -4.76 -17.03 5.03
N ASP A 48 -4.54 -18.33 5.08
CA ASP A 48 -3.23 -18.97 5.28
C ASP A 48 -2.51 -19.24 3.96
N GLU A 49 -3.22 -19.16 2.83
CA GLU A 49 -2.64 -19.25 1.50
C GLU A 49 -2.01 -17.91 1.08
N ASN A 50 -0.75 -17.98 0.65
CA ASN A 50 0.03 -16.83 0.23
C ASN A 50 0.49 -16.97 -1.22
N ARG A 51 0.41 -15.88 -1.98
CA ARG A 51 0.87 -15.83 -3.38
C ARG A 51 2.02 -14.87 -3.54
N ARG A 52 2.84 -15.17 -4.55
CA ARG A 52 3.95 -14.32 -4.98
C ARG A 52 3.72 -13.89 -6.41
N TYR A 53 3.86 -12.59 -6.63
CA TYR A 53 3.69 -11.96 -7.93
C TYR A 53 4.98 -11.26 -8.32
N LEU A 54 5.42 -11.44 -9.56
CA LEU A 54 6.44 -10.62 -10.19
C LEU A 54 5.76 -9.83 -11.32
N LEU A 55 5.55 -8.53 -11.09
CA LEU A 55 4.75 -7.68 -11.95
C LEU A 55 5.65 -6.62 -12.61
N PRO A 56 5.80 -6.66 -13.94
CA PRO A 56 6.30 -5.49 -14.65
C PRO A 56 5.25 -4.38 -14.59
N TYR A 57 5.69 -3.14 -14.36
CA TYR A 57 4.78 -2.00 -14.32
C TYR A 57 5.38 -0.76 -14.99
N PRO A 58 4.54 0.08 -15.62
CA PRO A 58 4.98 1.39 -16.09
C PRO A 58 5.19 2.30 -14.86
N TYR A 59 6.39 2.89 -14.77
CA TYR A 59 6.65 3.94 -13.79
C TYR A 59 6.24 5.28 -14.39
N PHE A 60 5.30 5.95 -13.75
CA PHE A 60 4.83 7.26 -14.16
C PHE A 60 4.63 8.14 -12.93
N VAL A 61 5.24 9.33 -12.95
CA VAL A 61 5.03 10.37 -11.95
C VAL A 61 4.66 11.65 -12.68
N TYR A 62 3.61 12.32 -12.19
CA TYR A 62 3.17 13.62 -12.69
C TYR A 62 2.87 14.55 -11.51
N ARG A 63 3.49 15.73 -11.51
CA ARG A 63 3.42 16.71 -10.42
C ARG A 63 2.70 17.99 -10.87
N GLY A 64 1.50 17.84 -11.39
CA GLY A 64 0.66 18.98 -11.77
C GLY A 64 -0.06 19.63 -10.58
N ASP A 65 -0.69 20.77 -10.83
CA ASP A 65 -1.39 21.52 -9.79
C ASP A 65 -2.71 20.87 -9.36
N ILE A 66 -3.45 20.24 -10.28
CA ILE A 66 -4.75 19.61 -10.04
C ILE A 66 -4.61 18.10 -9.89
N LEU A 67 -3.90 17.46 -10.81
CA LEU A 67 -3.64 16.04 -10.82
C LEU A 67 -2.19 15.78 -10.42
N ARG A 68 -2.00 14.96 -9.39
CA ARG A 68 -0.71 14.37 -9.04
C ARG A 68 -0.79 12.86 -9.13
N VAL A 69 0.14 12.29 -9.85
CA VAL A 69 0.37 10.86 -9.88
C VAL A 69 1.73 10.63 -9.23
N GLU A 70 1.72 10.12 -8.04
CA GLU A 70 2.92 9.71 -7.30
C GLU A 70 2.93 8.19 -7.15
N ARG A 71 4.05 7.62 -6.71
CA ARG A 71 4.28 6.17 -6.73
C ARG A 71 3.23 5.34 -6.01
N GLU A 72 2.68 5.87 -4.93
CA GLU A 72 1.76 5.17 -4.04
C GLU A 72 0.37 5.81 -4.05
N ARG A 73 0.18 6.87 -4.85
CA ARG A 73 -1.01 7.69 -4.78
C ARG A 73 -1.30 8.36 -6.12
N ILE A 74 -2.50 8.14 -6.60
CA ILE A 74 -3.13 9.01 -7.60
C ILE A 74 -4.00 9.98 -6.81
N SER A 75 -3.63 11.25 -6.75
CA SER A 75 -4.42 12.26 -6.05
C SER A 75 -4.95 13.29 -7.04
N GLY A 76 -6.29 13.33 -7.16
CA GLY A 76 -6.97 14.49 -7.71
C GLY A 76 -7.16 15.48 -6.55
N ARG A 77 -6.45 16.60 -6.56
CA ARG A 77 -6.63 17.63 -5.54
C ARG A 77 -7.98 18.30 -5.73
N ILE A 78 -8.86 18.12 -4.76
CA ILE A 78 -10.17 18.79 -4.72
C ILE A 78 -10.02 20.11 -3.96
N PHE A 79 -9.29 20.08 -2.85
CA PHE A 79 -9.06 21.23 -1.99
C PHE A 79 -7.75 21.07 -1.22
N GLU A 80 -6.96 22.14 -1.10
CA GLU A 80 -5.68 22.14 -0.39
C GLU A 80 -5.48 23.44 0.37
N THR A 81 -5.01 23.30 1.60
CA THR A 81 -4.45 24.37 2.45
C THR A 81 -3.10 23.92 2.98
N ASP A 82 -2.41 24.76 3.77
CA ASP A 82 -1.12 24.40 4.37
C ASP A 82 -1.18 23.12 5.24
N ARG A 83 -2.34 22.76 5.79
CA ARG A 83 -2.50 21.62 6.69
C ARG A 83 -3.55 20.60 6.27
N VAL A 84 -4.41 20.93 5.34
CA VAL A 84 -5.53 20.08 4.96
C VAL A 84 -5.53 19.85 3.46
N LEU A 85 -5.56 18.58 3.06
CA LEU A 85 -5.68 18.16 1.68
C LEU A 85 -6.89 17.22 1.56
N LEU A 86 -7.85 17.58 0.73
CA LEU A 86 -8.93 16.68 0.29
C LEU A 86 -8.57 16.17 -1.10
N ASP A 87 -8.40 14.87 -1.24
CA ASP A 87 -8.09 14.21 -2.49
C ASP A 87 -8.92 12.96 -2.74
N ILE A 88 -8.68 12.29 -3.85
CA ILE A 88 -9.27 10.98 -4.16
C ILE A 88 -8.21 9.92 -3.85
N SER A 89 -8.61 8.91 -3.10
CA SER A 89 -7.79 7.74 -2.76
C SER A 89 -8.32 6.49 -3.44
N GLY A 90 -7.43 5.58 -3.75
CA GLY A 90 -7.74 4.26 -4.29
C GLY A 90 -7.02 3.14 -3.56
N ASN A 91 -7.55 1.92 -3.69
CA ASN A 91 -6.95 0.67 -3.23
C ASN A 91 -7.44 -0.46 -4.14
N GLY A 92 -6.90 -1.67 -3.99
CA GLY A 92 -7.38 -2.82 -4.75
C GLY A 92 -6.84 -4.14 -4.25
N SER A 93 -7.46 -5.24 -4.69
CA SER A 93 -7.00 -6.60 -4.42
C SER A 93 -6.86 -7.41 -5.71
N ALA A 94 -5.97 -8.39 -5.67
CA ALA A 94 -5.85 -9.37 -6.74
C ALA A 94 -7.04 -10.35 -6.73
N PRO A 95 -7.37 -10.97 -7.87
CA PRO A 95 -8.36 -12.04 -7.93
C PRO A 95 -7.87 -13.29 -7.19
N VAL A 96 -8.79 -14.08 -6.65
CA VAL A 96 -8.51 -15.36 -5.99
C VAL A 96 -9.33 -16.46 -6.62
N SER A 97 -8.65 -17.45 -7.22
CA SER A 97 -9.30 -18.67 -7.65
C SER A 97 -9.63 -19.55 -6.44
N SER A 98 -10.91 -19.83 -6.25
CA SER A 98 -11.39 -20.68 -5.14
C SER A 98 -10.96 -22.14 -5.30
N SER A 99 -10.62 -22.60 -6.52
CA SER A 99 -10.05 -23.93 -6.74
C SER A 99 -8.62 -24.08 -6.19
N ASP A 100 -7.89 -22.97 -6.10
CA ASP A 100 -6.50 -22.92 -5.64
C ASP A 100 -6.36 -22.57 -4.14
N ASN A 101 -7.50 -22.38 -3.46
CA ASN A 101 -7.55 -22.07 -2.03
C ASN A 101 -8.41 -23.15 -1.33
N PRO A 102 -7.82 -24.02 -0.50
CA PRO A 102 -8.51 -25.14 0.14
C PRO A 102 -9.73 -24.71 0.96
N ASP A 103 -9.67 -23.53 1.60
CA ASP A 103 -10.76 -23.04 2.43
C ASP A 103 -11.93 -22.48 1.63
N ARG A 104 -11.70 -22.15 0.36
CA ARG A 104 -12.72 -21.65 -0.55
C ARG A 104 -13.17 -22.67 -1.61
N GLN A 105 -12.61 -23.87 -1.61
CA GLN A 105 -12.87 -24.87 -2.64
C GLN A 105 -14.37 -25.12 -2.83
N GLY A 106 -14.86 -25.01 -4.08
CA GLY A 106 -16.25 -25.14 -4.44
C GLY A 106 -17.11 -23.88 -4.25
N MET A 107 -16.55 -22.80 -3.71
CA MET A 107 -17.19 -21.47 -3.69
C MET A 107 -16.91 -20.72 -5.00
N ALA A 108 -17.64 -19.64 -5.22
CA ALA A 108 -17.32 -18.71 -6.30
C ALA A 108 -15.93 -18.09 -6.11
N ASP A 109 -15.23 -17.82 -7.19
CA ASP A 109 -13.97 -17.08 -7.18
C ASP A 109 -14.17 -15.66 -6.62
N LEU A 110 -13.11 -15.07 -6.07
CA LEU A 110 -13.09 -13.64 -5.76
C LEU A 110 -12.54 -12.90 -6.98
N ASP A 111 -13.39 -12.12 -7.61
CA ASP A 111 -12.96 -11.20 -8.67
C ASP A 111 -11.99 -10.14 -8.11
N PRO A 112 -11.11 -9.56 -8.94
CA PRO A 112 -10.31 -8.44 -8.50
C PRO A 112 -11.20 -7.29 -8.02
N THR A 113 -10.80 -6.65 -6.91
CA THR A 113 -11.53 -5.49 -6.39
C THR A 113 -10.74 -4.21 -6.59
N PHE A 114 -11.46 -3.10 -6.71
CA PHE A 114 -10.91 -1.77 -6.59
C PHE A 114 -11.79 -0.93 -5.66
N GLU A 115 -11.14 -0.07 -4.90
CA GLU A 115 -11.79 0.85 -3.99
C GLU A 115 -11.46 2.28 -4.45
N ILE A 116 -12.43 3.17 -4.44
CA ILE A 116 -12.23 4.58 -4.79
C ILE A 116 -13.11 5.48 -3.93
N GLY A 117 -12.58 6.62 -3.53
CA GLY A 117 -13.35 7.60 -2.78
C GLY A 117 -12.51 8.75 -2.22
N PRO A 118 -13.15 9.73 -1.59
CA PRO A 118 -12.48 10.88 -1.00
C PRO A 118 -11.59 10.48 0.18
N SER A 119 -10.52 11.23 0.36
CA SER A 119 -9.62 11.12 1.51
C SER A 119 -9.29 12.50 2.04
N LEU A 120 -9.63 12.74 3.30
CA LEU A 120 -9.21 13.94 4.03
C LEU A 120 -7.88 13.65 4.70
N ASN A 121 -6.86 14.47 4.41
CA ASN A 121 -5.53 14.36 4.98
C ASN A 121 -5.23 15.63 5.78
N VAL A 122 -4.95 15.46 7.06
CA VAL A 122 -4.67 16.55 7.99
C VAL A 122 -3.23 16.43 8.47
N THR A 123 -2.39 17.41 8.13
CA THR A 123 -1.01 17.49 8.63
C THR A 123 -1.03 17.90 10.09
N LEU A 124 -0.69 16.97 10.97
CA LEU A 124 -0.64 17.20 12.42
C LEU A 124 0.66 17.84 12.84
N LEU A 125 1.77 17.34 12.30
CA LEU A 125 3.12 17.83 12.58
C LEU A 125 3.93 17.83 11.28
N GLU A 126 4.72 18.89 11.09
CA GLU A 126 5.69 18.99 10.01
C GLU A 126 6.92 19.72 10.51
N ASN A 127 8.10 19.16 10.26
CA ASN A 127 9.37 19.81 10.48
C ASN A 127 10.19 19.74 9.19
N ARG A 128 10.33 20.89 8.53
CA ARG A 128 11.06 20.99 7.26
C ARG A 128 12.58 20.90 7.42
N GLN A 129 13.11 21.24 8.59
CA GLN A 129 14.55 21.13 8.87
C GLN A 129 14.97 19.67 9.04
N ASP A 130 14.19 18.90 9.81
CA ASP A 130 14.44 17.48 10.07
C ASP A 130 13.74 16.57 9.05
N HIS A 131 13.05 17.13 8.06
CA HIS A 131 12.38 16.43 6.94
C HIS A 131 11.42 15.33 7.41
N TYR A 132 10.59 15.59 8.41
CA TYR A 132 9.54 14.67 8.81
C TYR A 132 8.14 15.31 8.81
N LYS A 133 7.14 14.45 8.59
CA LYS A 133 5.74 14.82 8.55
C LYS A 133 4.89 13.73 9.20
N LEU A 134 3.91 14.13 10.01
CA LEU A 134 2.88 13.27 10.57
C LEU A 134 1.52 13.74 10.04
N THR A 135 0.80 12.83 9.37
CA THR A 135 -0.49 13.11 8.75
C THR A 135 -1.55 12.16 9.28
N LEU A 136 -2.71 12.67 9.64
CA LEU A 136 -3.93 11.89 9.83
C LEU A 136 -4.64 11.79 8.47
N THR A 137 -4.85 10.56 7.99
CA THR A 137 -5.49 10.25 6.71
C THR A 137 -6.82 9.57 6.97
N LEU A 138 -7.90 10.10 6.43
CA LEU A 138 -9.28 9.67 6.66
C LEU A 138 -9.98 9.34 5.32
N PRO A 139 -9.65 8.21 4.67
CA PRO A 139 -10.28 7.80 3.43
C PRO A 139 -11.62 7.12 3.69
N VAL A 140 -12.63 7.47 2.89
CA VAL A 140 -13.89 6.74 2.76
C VAL A 140 -14.00 6.29 1.32
N ARG A 141 -14.06 4.99 1.06
CA ARG A 141 -14.03 4.42 -0.28
C ARG A 141 -15.19 3.47 -0.51
N ALA A 142 -15.79 3.55 -1.69
CA ALA A 142 -16.67 2.52 -2.22
C ALA A 142 -15.81 1.41 -2.83
N ALA A 143 -16.11 0.16 -2.49
CA ALA A 143 -15.44 -1.04 -3.00
C ALA A 143 -16.28 -1.67 -4.11
N PHE A 144 -15.61 -2.04 -5.18
CA PHE A 144 -16.22 -2.67 -6.35
C PHE A 144 -15.44 -3.92 -6.73
N SER A 145 -16.13 -4.99 -7.14
CA SER A 145 -15.55 -6.14 -7.82
C SER A 145 -15.80 -6.06 -9.32
N THR A 146 -14.96 -6.68 -10.13
CA THR A 146 -15.15 -6.72 -11.59
C THR A 146 -14.61 -8.02 -12.20
N ASP A 147 -15.40 -8.62 -13.07
CA ASP A 147 -15.00 -9.70 -13.98
C ASP A 147 -14.60 -9.18 -15.37
N PHE A 148 -14.32 -7.85 -15.49
CA PHE A 148 -14.05 -7.09 -16.72
C PHE A 148 -15.23 -6.95 -17.68
N SER A 149 -16.36 -7.67 -17.45
CA SER A 149 -17.60 -7.50 -18.22
C SER A 149 -18.64 -6.71 -17.44
N SER A 150 -18.57 -6.77 -16.11
CA SER A 150 -19.48 -6.11 -15.18
C SER A 150 -18.72 -5.56 -13.98
N VAL A 151 -19.32 -4.55 -13.32
CA VAL A 151 -18.83 -3.96 -12.09
C VAL A 151 -19.94 -4.04 -11.05
N ARG A 152 -19.63 -4.60 -9.88
CA ARG A 152 -20.57 -4.73 -8.75
C ARG A 152 -20.06 -3.95 -7.57
N HIS A 153 -20.95 -3.21 -6.92
CA HIS A 153 -20.64 -2.55 -5.66
C HIS A 153 -20.71 -3.56 -4.52
N GLU A 154 -19.59 -3.71 -3.80
CA GLU A 154 -19.45 -4.70 -2.73
C GLU A 154 -19.55 -4.07 -1.33
N GLY A 155 -19.48 -2.74 -1.22
CA GLY A 155 -19.67 -2.05 0.05
C GLY A 155 -18.78 -0.83 0.23
N TRP A 156 -18.65 -0.41 1.48
CA TRP A 156 -17.92 0.80 1.89
C TRP A 156 -16.82 0.46 2.89
N VAL A 157 -15.70 1.15 2.74
CA VAL A 157 -14.51 1.00 3.59
C VAL A 157 -14.12 2.36 4.15
N PHE A 158 -13.87 2.42 5.46
CA PHE A 158 -13.27 3.55 6.16
C PHE A 158 -12.00 3.07 6.86
N HIS A 159 -10.87 3.65 6.50
CA HIS A 159 -9.56 3.22 7.00
C HIS A 159 -8.73 4.40 7.51
N PRO A 160 -9.10 5.00 8.65
CA PRO A 160 -8.31 6.09 9.24
C PRO A 160 -6.92 5.60 9.63
N ARG A 161 -5.90 6.40 9.33
CA ARG A 161 -4.50 6.05 9.60
C ARG A 161 -3.70 7.28 10.04
N LEU A 162 -2.78 7.07 10.96
CA LEU A 162 -1.66 7.96 11.18
C LEU A 162 -0.51 7.55 10.25
N VAL A 163 0.02 8.50 9.50
CA VAL A 163 1.10 8.29 8.53
C VAL A 163 2.26 9.18 8.94
N PHE A 164 3.36 8.56 9.36
CA PHE A 164 4.63 9.22 9.63
C PHE A 164 5.56 9.02 8.45
N GLN A 165 6.15 10.10 7.97
CA GLN A 165 7.14 10.09 6.90
C GLN A 165 8.38 10.85 7.35
N LYS A 166 9.56 10.30 7.07
CA LYS A 166 10.84 10.95 7.29
C LYS A 166 11.75 10.70 6.10
N ALA A 167 12.21 11.78 5.48
CA ALA A 167 13.23 11.70 4.45
C ALA A 167 14.62 11.65 5.14
N ASP A 168 15.56 10.99 4.44
CA ASP A 168 16.96 10.93 4.82
C ASP A 168 17.19 10.47 6.27
N ILE A 169 16.61 9.29 6.63
CA ILE A 169 16.65 8.73 8.00
C ILE A 169 18.07 8.53 8.55
N ILE A 170 19.04 8.36 7.65
CA ILE A 170 20.47 8.39 7.94
C ILE A 170 21.03 9.53 7.09
N ALA A 171 21.56 10.56 7.72
CA ALA A 171 22.01 11.78 7.07
C ALA A 171 22.87 11.50 5.82
N GLY A 172 22.49 12.04 4.68
CA GLY A 172 23.15 11.86 3.40
C GLY A 172 22.91 10.51 2.71
N SER A 173 22.10 9.62 3.28
CA SER A 173 21.81 8.32 2.68
C SER A 173 20.79 8.37 1.54
N GLY A 174 19.94 9.40 1.52
CA GLY A 174 18.78 9.50 0.63
C GLY A 174 17.73 8.43 0.86
N VAL A 175 17.77 7.72 2.00
CA VAL A 175 16.77 6.72 2.38
C VAL A 175 15.61 7.40 3.11
N SER A 176 14.41 7.23 2.61
CA SER A 176 13.18 7.71 3.24
C SER A 176 12.42 6.57 3.90
N LEU A 177 11.83 6.85 5.06
CA LEU A 177 11.00 5.94 5.84
C LEU A 177 9.55 6.42 5.83
N GLY A 178 8.62 5.49 5.63
CA GLY A 178 7.20 5.68 5.86
C GLY A 178 6.69 4.66 6.87
N ILE A 179 5.91 5.11 7.84
CA ILE A 179 5.19 4.23 8.77
C ILE A 179 3.73 4.66 8.77
N SER A 180 2.81 3.73 8.59
CA SER A 180 1.39 4.02 8.73
C SER A 180 0.71 2.98 9.61
N ALA A 181 -0.18 3.44 10.48
CA ALA A 181 -0.96 2.56 11.35
C ALA A 181 -2.37 3.10 11.54
N GLY A 182 -3.34 2.18 11.62
CA GLY A 182 -4.72 2.55 11.90
C GLY A 182 -5.71 1.40 11.81
N PRO A 183 -6.91 1.57 12.41
CA PRO A 183 -8.00 0.63 12.31
C PRO A 183 -8.68 0.72 10.94
N MET A 184 -9.29 -0.37 10.52
CA MET A 184 -10.14 -0.44 9.35
C MET A 184 -11.56 -0.80 9.77
N PHE A 185 -12.54 -0.19 9.11
CA PHE A 185 -13.96 -0.48 9.26
C PHE A 185 -14.56 -0.69 7.88
N ALA A 186 -15.47 -1.64 7.76
CA ALA A 186 -16.22 -1.82 6.53
C ALA A 186 -17.68 -2.22 6.83
N ASP A 187 -18.53 -2.04 5.85
CA ASP A 187 -19.92 -2.44 5.98
C ASP A 187 -20.13 -3.96 5.79
N ARG A 188 -21.35 -4.41 5.98
CA ARG A 188 -21.73 -5.81 5.83
C ARG A 188 -21.47 -6.32 4.40
N GLY A 189 -21.70 -5.51 3.38
CA GLY A 189 -21.52 -5.89 1.98
C GLY A 189 -20.05 -6.30 1.71
N TYR A 190 -19.13 -5.42 2.08
CA TYR A 190 -17.69 -5.66 1.94
C TYR A 190 -17.22 -6.93 2.67
N HIS A 191 -17.64 -7.10 3.95
CA HIS A 191 -17.26 -8.29 4.71
C HIS A 191 -17.90 -9.56 4.15
N ARG A 192 -19.14 -9.49 3.69
CA ARG A 192 -19.83 -10.61 3.06
C ARG A 192 -19.12 -11.11 1.83
N TYR A 193 -18.62 -10.22 0.99
CA TYR A 193 -17.88 -10.55 -0.21
C TYR A 193 -16.68 -11.47 0.07
N PHE A 194 -15.90 -11.17 1.11
CA PHE A 194 -14.69 -11.92 1.44
C PHE A 194 -14.92 -13.09 2.41
N TYR A 195 -15.84 -12.97 3.36
CA TYR A 195 -15.88 -13.81 4.55
C TYR A 195 -17.19 -14.59 4.76
N ALA A 196 -18.23 -14.34 3.97
CA ALA A 196 -19.45 -15.12 4.08
C ALA A 196 -19.29 -16.51 3.48
N VAL A 197 -19.97 -17.48 4.07
CA VAL A 197 -20.17 -18.84 3.54
C VAL A 197 -21.66 -19.08 3.44
N ASP A 198 -22.22 -18.96 2.23
CA ASP A 198 -23.64 -19.21 2.02
C ASP A 198 -23.96 -20.70 2.24
N PRO A 199 -25.17 -21.07 2.69
CA PRO A 199 -25.55 -22.45 3.01
C PRO A 199 -25.22 -23.51 1.95
N PRO A 200 -25.34 -23.25 0.63
CA PRO A 200 -24.96 -24.22 -0.38
C PRO A 200 -23.48 -24.59 -0.42
N TYR A 201 -22.62 -23.72 0.13
CA TYR A 201 -21.16 -23.91 0.20
C TYR A 201 -20.69 -24.45 1.56
N ALA A 202 -21.62 -24.66 2.51
CA ALA A 202 -21.27 -25.21 3.81
C ALA A 202 -20.82 -26.68 3.69
N THR A 203 -19.80 -27.02 4.47
CA THR A 203 -19.26 -28.38 4.60
C THR A 203 -19.09 -28.73 6.08
N PRO A 204 -18.81 -29.99 6.44
CA PRO A 204 -18.55 -30.34 7.85
C PRO A 204 -17.40 -29.54 8.49
N THR A 205 -16.42 -29.08 7.70
CA THR A 205 -15.26 -28.30 8.17
C THR A 205 -15.39 -26.81 7.93
N ARG A 206 -16.36 -26.39 7.11
CA ARG A 206 -16.63 -24.98 6.74
C ARG A 206 -18.11 -24.70 6.94
N ARG A 207 -18.48 -24.28 8.14
CA ARG A 207 -19.89 -23.96 8.48
C ARG A 207 -20.39 -22.74 7.68
N ALA A 208 -21.70 -22.68 7.46
CA ALA A 208 -22.33 -21.46 6.96
C ALA A 208 -22.02 -20.30 7.92
N TYR A 209 -21.73 -19.13 7.34
CA TYR A 209 -21.35 -17.93 8.09
C TYR A 209 -21.83 -16.66 7.41
N GLU A 210 -22.43 -15.77 8.16
CA GLU A 210 -22.78 -14.43 7.74
C GLU A 210 -21.87 -13.40 8.39
N ALA A 211 -21.19 -12.59 7.58
CA ALA A 211 -20.35 -11.51 8.06
C ALA A 211 -21.18 -10.25 8.36
N GLY A 212 -20.95 -9.65 9.52
CA GLY A 212 -21.50 -8.34 9.90
C GLY A 212 -20.68 -7.18 9.37
N GLY A 213 -21.21 -5.94 9.49
CA GLY A 213 -20.44 -4.71 9.29
C GLY A 213 -19.79 -4.25 10.60
N GLY A 214 -18.67 -3.52 10.51
CA GLY A 214 -17.99 -2.94 11.67
C GLY A 214 -16.46 -2.99 11.57
N TYR A 215 -15.82 -3.21 12.69
CA TYR A 215 -14.35 -3.25 12.78
C TYR A 215 -13.76 -4.41 11.97
N SER A 216 -12.80 -4.10 11.12
CA SER A 216 -12.16 -5.03 10.18
C SER A 216 -10.70 -5.38 10.57
N GLY A 217 -10.30 -5.07 11.80
CA GLY A 217 -8.91 -5.19 12.21
C GLY A 217 -8.13 -3.88 12.08
N SER A 218 -6.83 -3.95 12.35
CA SER A 218 -5.90 -2.81 12.24
C SER A 218 -4.73 -3.18 11.36
N THR A 219 -4.14 -2.19 10.70
CA THR A 219 -2.99 -2.37 9.82
C THR A 219 -1.80 -1.56 10.32
N LEU A 220 -0.60 -2.14 10.25
CA LEU A 220 0.68 -1.46 10.41
C LEU A 220 1.50 -1.70 9.14
N THR A 221 1.94 -0.63 8.50
CA THR A 221 2.82 -0.70 7.32
C THR A 221 4.10 0.07 7.60
N VAL A 222 5.24 -0.52 7.24
CA VAL A 222 6.55 0.13 7.26
C VAL A 222 7.14 0.03 5.86
N GLY A 223 7.54 1.15 5.30
CA GLY A 223 8.13 1.25 3.97
C GLY A 223 9.44 2.02 3.96
N LEU A 224 10.34 1.61 3.10
CA LEU A 224 11.61 2.27 2.81
C LEU A 224 11.68 2.61 1.32
N ASN A 225 12.23 3.77 1.03
CA ASN A 225 12.45 4.20 -0.34
C ASN A 225 13.83 4.81 -0.48
N LYS A 226 14.52 4.48 -1.57
CA LYS A 226 15.81 5.07 -1.92
C LYS A 226 15.86 5.45 -3.38
N ASN A 227 16.32 6.68 -3.65
CA ASN A 227 16.55 7.17 -5.01
C ASN A 227 18.05 7.11 -5.32
N ILE A 228 18.42 6.24 -6.28
CA ILE A 228 19.80 6.09 -6.80
C ILE A 228 19.70 6.31 -8.30
N LYS A 229 19.71 7.58 -8.72
CA LYS A 229 19.55 7.94 -10.15
C LYS A 229 20.37 7.06 -11.08
N PRO A 230 19.80 6.45 -12.13
CA PRO A 230 18.41 6.60 -12.60
C PRO A 230 17.40 5.63 -11.94
N PHE A 231 17.77 4.90 -10.90
CA PHE A 231 16.94 3.89 -10.26
C PHE A 231 16.27 4.40 -8.99
N ILE A 232 15.11 3.84 -8.72
CA ILE A 232 14.36 4.03 -7.50
C ILE A 232 14.06 2.65 -6.92
N ILE A 233 14.44 2.44 -5.68
CA ILE A 233 14.26 1.19 -4.96
C ILE A 233 13.28 1.43 -3.82
N SER A 234 12.26 0.58 -3.72
CA SER A 234 11.28 0.64 -2.62
C SER A 234 11.06 -0.75 -2.04
N ALA A 235 10.85 -0.81 -0.74
CA ALA A 235 10.47 -2.02 -0.03
C ALA A 235 9.43 -1.68 1.04
N PHE A 236 8.49 -2.58 1.30
CA PHE A 236 7.56 -2.42 2.41
C PHE A 236 7.17 -3.77 3.01
N VAL A 237 6.74 -3.71 4.26
CA VAL A 237 6.05 -4.79 4.96
C VAL A 237 4.79 -4.20 5.59
N SER A 238 3.67 -4.89 5.41
CA SER A 238 2.39 -4.55 6.02
C SER A 238 1.86 -5.74 6.80
N VAL A 239 1.38 -5.49 8.00
CA VAL A 239 0.78 -6.49 8.87
C VAL A 239 -0.62 -6.05 9.24
N ASP A 240 -1.60 -6.89 8.93
CA ASP A 240 -2.97 -6.75 9.41
C ASP A 240 -3.16 -7.58 10.67
N PHE A 241 -3.75 -6.98 11.68
CA PHE A 241 -4.16 -7.60 12.94
C PHE A 241 -5.68 -7.73 12.92
N LEU A 242 -6.17 -8.98 12.89
CA LEU A 242 -7.60 -9.26 12.73
C LEU A 242 -8.30 -9.58 14.03
N GLN A 243 -7.60 -9.55 15.16
CA GLN A 243 -8.21 -9.77 16.48
C GLN A 243 -9.34 -8.77 16.72
N GLY A 244 -10.50 -9.27 17.11
CA GLY A 244 -11.70 -8.47 17.34
C GLY A 244 -12.41 -8.00 16.07
N ALA A 245 -11.94 -8.38 14.86
CA ALA A 245 -12.67 -8.11 13.63
C ALA A 245 -14.04 -8.80 13.65
N VAL A 246 -15.08 -8.15 13.15
CA VAL A 246 -16.46 -8.70 13.16
C VAL A 246 -16.60 -10.00 12.39
N PHE A 247 -15.64 -10.34 11.55
CA PHE A 247 -15.57 -11.57 10.77
C PHE A 247 -14.51 -12.57 11.31
N GLU A 248 -13.91 -12.32 12.47
CA GLU A 248 -12.86 -13.16 13.05
C GLU A 248 -13.26 -14.64 13.17
N GLU A 249 -14.56 -14.90 13.42
CA GLU A 249 -15.13 -16.23 13.57
C GLU A 249 -15.52 -16.92 12.26
N SER A 250 -15.29 -16.26 11.10
CA SER A 250 -15.52 -16.89 9.80
C SER A 250 -14.64 -18.12 9.61
N PRO A 251 -15.17 -19.24 9.09
CA PRO A 251 -14.36 -20.41 8.78
C PRO A 251 -13.31 -20.15 7.69
N LEU A 252 -13.42 -19.02 6.96
CA LEU A 252 -12.45 -18.57 5.97
C LEU A 252 -11.27 -17.81 6.60
N VAL A 253 -11.35 -17.44 7.89
CA VAL A 253 -10.26 -16.78 8.62
C VAL A 253 -9.44 -17.83 9.36
N LYS A 254 -8.28 -18.17 8.83
CA LYS A 254 -7.34 -19.14 9.39
C LYS A 254 -6.26 -18.50 10.24
N ASN A 255 -5.85 -17.30 9.86
CA ASN A 255 -4.83 -16.53 10.55
C ASN A 255 -5.39 -15.20 11.06
N LYS A 256 -5.07 -14.87 12.30
CA LYS A 256 -5.42 -13.56 12.90
C LYS A 256 -4.42 -12.47 12.51
N TYR A 257 -3.39 -12.82 11.77
CA TYR A 257 -2.39 -11.92 11.21
C TYR A 257 -2.26 -12.19 9.71
N ALA A 258 -2.29 -11.14 8.91
CA ALA A 258 -2.03 -11.22 7.48
C ALA A 258 -0.80 -10.36 7.16
N VAL A 259 0.22 -10.97 6.55
CA VAL A 259 1.47 -10.27 6.23
C VAL A 259 1.58 -10.12 4.73
N MET A 260 1.79 -8.88 4.30
CA MET A 260 2.11 -8.53 2.92
C MET A 260 3.48 -7.89 2.87
N ALA A 261 4.31 -8.25 1.90
CA ALA A 261 5.61 -7.65 1.68
C ALA A 261 5.82 -7.37 0.19
N GLY A 262 6.44 -6.25 -0.11
CA GLY A 262 6.73 -5.85 -1.47
C GLY A 262 8.12 -5.25 -1.62
N PHE A 263 8.70 -5.47 -2.80
CA PHE A 263 9.97 -4.88 -3.21
C PHE A 263 9.87 -4.44 -4.67
N SER A 264 10.35 -3.24 -4.98
CA SER A 264 10.33 -2.74 -6.35
C SER A 264 11.63 -2.05 -6.74
N VAL A 265 11.95 -2.17 -8.02
CA VAL A 265 13.00 -1.39 -8.67
C VAL A 265 12.38 -0.73 -9.89
N SER A 266 12.45 0.59 -9.96
CA SER A 266 12.01 1.38 -11.12
C SER A 266 13.22 2.01 -11.78
N TRP A 267 13.30 1.95 -13.11
CA TRP A 267 14.26 2.65 -13.93
C TRP A 267 13.59 3.85 -14.60
N VAL A 268 14.03 5.06 -14.25
CA VAL A 268 13.53 6.31 -14.81
C VAL A 268 14.42 6.72 -15.99
N PHE A 269 13.88 6.63 -17.21
CA PHE A 269 14.65 6.88 -18.43
C PHE A 269 14.24 8.16 -19.16
N LEU A 270 13.04 8.73 -18.86
CA LEU A 270 12.58 10.01 -19.40
C LEU A 270 12.07 10.92 -18.29
N LYS A 271 12.34 12.21 -18.41
CA LYS A 271 11.88 13.23 -17.47
C LYS A 271 11.62 14.55 -18.19
N SER A 272 10.69 15.34 -17.64
CA SER A 272 10.42 16.70 -18.13
C SER A 272 11.62 17.60 -17.95
N SER A 273 11.84 18.48 -18.93
CA SER A 273 12.76 19.64 -18.79
C SER A 273 12.13 20.74 -17.92
N ARG A 274 10.79 20.79 -17.82
CA ARG A 274 10.08 21.71 -16.92
C ARG A 274 10.20 21.20 -15.49
N MET A 275 10.77 22.05 -14.63
CA MET A 275 10.90 21.79 -13.20
C MET A 275 9.74 22.46 -12.47
N VAL A 276 9.32 21.87 -11.36
CA VAL A 276 8.29 22.39 -10.45
C VAL A 276 8.81 22.35 -9.02
N GLU A 277 8.42 23.34 -8.21
CA GLU A 277 8.75 23.33 -6.79
C GLU A 277 8.09 22.11 -6.12
N LYS A 278 8.86 21.45 -5.28
CA LYS A 278 8.34 20.42 -4.39
C LYS A 278 7.43 21.08 -3.34
N ARG A 279 6.12 21.11 -3.61
CA ARG A 279 5.11 21.39 -2.58
C ARG A 279 4.80 20.06 -1.90
N ASP A 280 5.39 19.85 -0.73
CA ASP A 280 5.15 18.66 0.12
C ASP A 280 3.83 18.75 0.85
#